data_61a358fce9b49292d1b0d15207b08fe4
#
_entry.id   61a358fce9b49292d1b0d15207b08fe4
#
_cell.length_a   1.000
_cell.length_b   1.000
_cell.length_c   1.000
_cell.angle_alpha   90.00
_cell.angle_beta   90.00
_cell.angle_gamma   90.00
#
_symmetry.space_group_name_H-M   'P 1'
#
loop_
_entity.id
_entity.type
_entity.pdbx_description
1 polymer ?
#
loop_
_entity_poly.entity_id
_entity_poly.type
_entity_poly.pdbx_seq_one_letter_code
_entity_poly.pdbx_strand_id
1 'polypeptide(L)'
;MRLQGAHISYGPVLDISRDPRWSRVEESYGEDPVLTGEMGAAIVRGLGGGKLSAPYATLATLKHFIAYGTTEGGQNGNPSIVGERDLLQTFFPPFKKAVDAGALSVMTSYNSLDGIPSTASGELYNDILRRQWGFRGFVVSDLYSIDGIWETHHVARDLQEAGVMALRAGVDEDLGGKAYAQLIAAVKDCKLSEKEIDQACGRILRLKFEMGLFEHPYVDVKAAVEVGCADNAAVALDAARKLVTLLKNKDNTLPLRRDMRVAVVGPNADNVYNMLGDYTSPQPDGKVKTVLAGIKAKIGEGQVEYVKGCAVRDTNNCNIEAAVEAARRADVVVAVVGGSSARDFKTSYKATGAAEADVKSVSDMDCGEGYDRATLSLLGRQMELLQSLRKTGKPMVVIYIEGRPMDKSWAAANADALLTAYYPGQEGGTAVADVLFGDYNPAGRLPISVAANVGQLPVYYNKRAPKPHNYVEMSAAPLYAFGYGLSYTQFAYSNLAIAKKGDAYSVTFDVKNVGERDGEEVAQLYIHDQVASVSQPLLQLKKFDRLSIAKGETRKVEFILTAEDLAIIDRNMKSVVEPGDFDIMVGGSSDNLPLRGVLTVE
;
A
#
# COMPACT_ATOMS: atom_id res chain seq x y z
N MET A 1 1.98 19.83 -4.55
CA MET A 1 1.19 19.71 -5.78
C MET A 1 0.61 21.04 -6.20
N ARG A 2 -0.32 21.65 -5.45
CA ARG A 2 -1.00 22.90 -5.85
C ARG A 2 -0.03 24.04 -6.17
N LEU A 3 1.00 24.24 -5.36
CA LEU A 3 2.04 25.25 -5.61
C LEU A 3 2.85 25.02 -6.90
N GLN A 4 2.80 23.83 -7.46
CA GLN A 4 3.40 23.47 -8.75
C GLN A 4 2.39 23.48 -9.90
N GLY A 5 1.16 23.96 -9.68
CA GLY A 5 0.11 24.06 -10.68
C GLY A 5 -0.76 22.81 -10.85
N ALA A 6 -0.57 21.75 -10.06
CA ALA A 6 -1.39 20.55 -10.12
C ALA A 6 -2.65 20.71 -9.25
N HIS A 7 -3.82 20.55 -9.87
CA HIS A 7 -5.13 20.70 -9.24
C HIS A 7 -5.75 19.37 -8.80
N ILE A 8 -5.32 18.28 -9.40
CA ILE A 8 -5.81 16.91 -9.18
C ILE A 8 -4.63 16.02 -8.83
N SER A 9 -4.79 15.16 -7.83
CA SER A 9 -3.88 14.07 -7.49
C SER A 9 -4.49 12.76 -7.96
N TYR A 10 -3.78 11.96 -8.74
CA TYR A 10 -4.19 10.59 -9.06
C TYR A 10 -3.78 9.63 -7.93
N GLY A 11 -4.43 9.81 -6.80
CA GLY A 11 -4.33 9.09 -5.54
C GLY A 11 -5.31 9.65 -4.52
N PRO A 12 -5.62 8.88 -3.48
CA PRO A 12 -5.00 7.63 -3.02
C PRO A 12 -5.38 6.40 -3.85
N VAL A 13 -4.48 5.40 -3.86
CA VAL A 13 -4.76 4.07 -4.38
C VAL A 13 -5.44 3.26 -3.29
N LEU A 14 -6.68 2.83 -3.54
CA LEU A 14 -7.52 2.12 -2.56
C LEU A 14 -7.74 0.64 -2.92
N ASP A 15 -6.91 0.13 -3.83
CA ASP A 15 -6.92 -1.28 -4.20
C ASP A 15 -6.53 -2.16 -3.00
N ILE A 16 -7.32 -3.19 -2.75
CA ILE A 16 -7.00 -4.22 -1.77
C ILE A 16 -6.14 -5.28 -2.43
N SER A 17 -4.89 -5.40 -1.98
CA SER A 17 -3.93 -6.35 -2.54
C SER A 17 -4.17 -7.76 -2.00
N ARG A 18 -4.67 -8.64 -2.86
CA ARG A 18 -4.89 -10.07 -2.54
C ARG A 18 -3.81 -10.98 -3.10
N ASP A 19 -3.15 -10.56 -4.17
CA ASP A 19 -2.07 -11.30 -4.80
C ASP A 19 -0.81 -10.43 -4.91
N PRO A 20 0.23 -10.68 -4.12
CA PRO A 20 1.47 -9.91 -4.14
C PRO A 20 2.31 -10.11 -5.42
N ARG A 21 1.89 -10.98 -6.34
CA ARG A 21 2.50 -11.09 -7.67
C ARG A 21 2.09 -9.96 -8.60
N TRP A 22 0.95 -9.34 -8.34
CA TRP A 22 0.50 -8.14 -9.05
C TRP A 22 1.51 -7.00 -8.88
N SER A 23 1.85 -6.36 -10.00
CA SER A 23 2.95 -5.38 -10.06
C SER A 23 2.69 -4.10 -9.29
N ARG A 24 1.41 -3.73 -9.08
CA ARG A 24 1.00 -2.47 -8.46
C ARG A 24 0.69 -2.59 -6.96
N VAL A 25 1.06 -3.68 -6.32
CA VAL A 25 0.95 -3.84 -4.85
C VAL A 25 1.63 -2.69 -4.12
N GLU A 26 2.75 -2.18 -4.64
CA GLU A 26 3.50 -1.05 -4.07
C GLU A 26 2.72 0.25 -3.95
N GLU A 27 1.70 0.44 -4.78
CA GLU A 27 0.85 1.63 -4.78
C GLU A 27 -0.24 1.57 -3.69
N SER A 28 -0.51 0.40 -3.12
CA SER A 28 -1.63 0.12 -2.21
C SER A 28 -1.26 0.27 -0.73
N TYR A 29 -2.29 0.32 0.13
CA TYR A 29 -2.13 0.25 1.58
C TYR A 29 -2.20 -1.19 2.13
N GLY A 30 -2.10 -2.19 1.27
CA GLY A 30 -2.03 -3.59 1.62
C GLY A 30 -3.35 -4.36 1.46
N GLU A 31 -3.60 -5.32 2.35
CA GLU A 31 -4.66 -6.33 2.19
C GLU A 31 -5.94 -6.04 2.99
N ASP A 32 -5.93 -5.04 3.86
CA ASP A 32 -7.04 -4.79 4.80
C ASP A 32 -7.91 -3.61 4.40
N PRO A 33 -9.26 -3.78 4.33
CA PRO A 33 -10.18 -2.72 3.93
C PRO A 33 -10.32 -1.59 4.95
N VAL A 34 -10.17 -1.85 6.26
CA VAL A 34 -10.26 -0.82 7.29
C VAL A 34 -9.04 0.08 7.26
N LEU A 35 -7.84 -0.52 7.24
CA LEU A 35 -6.59 0.23 7.10
C LEU A 35 -6.59 1.08 5.83
N THR A 36 -6.92 0.48 4.68
CA THR A 36 -6.97 1.18 3.39
C THR A 36 -7.98 2.33 3.40
N GLY A 37 -9.16 2.11 4.00
CA GLY A 37 -10.19 3.14 4.12
C GLY A 37 -9.78 4.31 5.02
N GLU A 38 -9.14 4.05 6.17
CA GLU A 38 -8.65 5.10 7.08
C GLU A 38 -7.54 5.93 6.44
N MET A 39 -6.57 5.26 5.81
CA MET A 39 -5.48 5.93 5.10
C MET A 39 -6.01 6.76 3.92
N GLY A 40 -6.91 6.20 3.13
CA GLY A 40 -7.55 6.91 2.02
C GLY A 40 -8.32 8.15 2.47
N ALA A 41 -9.14 8.03 3.50
CA ALA A 41 -9.88 9.16 4.07
C ALA A 41 -8.96 10.25 4.63
N ALA A 42 -7.85 9.87 5.26
CA ALA A 42 -6.84 10.82 5.76
C ALA A 42 -6.18 11.59 4.61
N ILE A 43 -5.79 10.91 3.52
CA ILE A 43 -5.20 11.54 2.33
C ILE A 43 -6.21 12.50 1.67
N VAL A 44 -7.48 12.09 1.52
CA VAL A 44 -8.55 12.94 0.95
C VAL A 44 -8.69 14.23 1.75
N ARG A 45 -8.79 14.14 3.08
CA ARG A 45 -8.86 15.31 3.95
C ARG A 45 -7.62 16.20 3.85
N GLY A 46 -6.43 15.58 3.82
CA GLY A 46 -5.16 16.30 3.72
C GLY A 46 -4.99 17.05 2.39
N LEU A 47 -5.36 16.43 1.26
CA LEU A 47 -5.30 17.05 -0.06
C LEU A 47 -6.36 18.16 -0.23
N GLY A 48 -7.59 17.92 0.22
CA GLY A 48 -8.70 18.87 0.08
C GLY A 48 -8.58 20.11 0.96
N GLY A 49 -7.76 20.08 2.02
CA GLY A 49 -7.52 21.24 2.89
C GLY A 49 -8.78 21.81 3.56
N GLY A 50 -9.87 21.06 3.61
CA GLY A 50 -11.15 21.45 4.21
C GLY A 50 -12.01 22.41 3.36
N LYS A 51 -11.44 23.09 2.35
CA LYS A 51 -12.17 23.99 1.45
C LYS A 51 -11.53 23.99 0.06
N LEU A 52 -12.30 23.62 -0.97
CA LEU A 52 -11.80 23.50 -2.35
C LEU A 52 -11.21 24.77 -2.93
N SER A 53 -11.74 25.94 -2.55
CA SER A 53 -11.22 27.25 -2.98
C SER A 53 -9.95 27.69 -2.24
N ALA A 54 -9.42 26.88 -1.29
CA ALA A 54 -8.16 27.20 -0.64
C ALA A 54 -6.99 27.12 -1.65
N PRO A 55 -6.00 28.03 -1.57
CA PRO A 55 -4.94 28.13 -2.56
C PRO A 55 -4.01 26.90 -2.63
N TYR A 56 -4.07 26.02 -1.64
CA TYR A 56 -3.31 24.77 -1.57
C TYR A 56 -4.18 23.51 -1.78
N ALA A 57 -5.50 23.65 -1.89
CA ALA A 57 -6.40 22.50 -2.06
C ALA A 57 -6.18 21.81 -3.40
N THR A 58 -6.15 20.48 -3.35
CA THR A 58 -6.00 19.58 -4.49
C THR A 58 -7.08 18.52 -4.40
N LEU A 59 -7.73 18.18 -5.51
CA LEU A 59 -8.69 17.08 -5.57
C LEU A 59 -7.96 15.74 -5.47
N ALA A 60 -8.45 14.87 -4.62
CA ALA A 60 -8.04 13.47 -4.58
C ALA A 60 -8.82 12.67 -5.61
N THR A 61 -8.16 11.78 -6.35
CA THR A 61 -8.77 10.79 -7.24
C THR A 61 -8.62 9.41 -6.64
N LEU A 62 -9.74 8.82 -6.25
CA LEU A 62 -9.77 7.46 -5.70
C LEU A 62 -9.55 6.45 -6.82
N LYS A 63 -8.57 5.57 -6.70
CA LYS A 63 -8.25 4.60 -7.74
C LYS A 63 -7.84 3.24 -7.18
N HIS A 64 -8.00 2.17 -7.96
CA HIS A 64 -8.74 2.09 -9.22
C HIS A 64 -10.09 1.43 -8.94
N PHE A 65 -11.17 2.00 -9.38
CA PHE A 65 -12.51 1.53 -9.05
C PHE A 65 -12.96 0.48 -10.08
N ILE A 66 -12.88 -0.87 -9.79
CA ILE A 66 -12.73 -1.49 -8.47
C ILE A 66 -12.15 -2.92 -8.57
N ALA A 67 -11.65 -3.44 -7.42
CA ALA A 67 -11.16 -4.81 -7.25
C ALA A 67 -9.92 -5.15 -8.11
N TYR A 68 -9.11 -4.17 -8.47
CA TYR A 68 -7.97 -4.31 -9.35
C TYR A 68 -6.79 -5.07 -8.71
N GLY A 69 -6.65 -5.07 -7.38
CA GLY A 69 -5.59 -5.80 -6.66
C GLY A 69 -5.84 -7.31 -6.49
N THR A 70 -6.81 -7.89 -7.22
CA THR A 70 -7.16 -9.32 -7.15
C THR A 70 -7.35 -9.95 -8.53
N THR A 71 -6.58 -9.50 -9.51
CA THR A 71 -6.65 -10.01 -10.89
C THR A 71 -6.15 -11.44 -11.00
N GLU A 72 -6.68 -12.18 -11.97
CA GLU A 72 -6.30 -13.57 -12.22
C GLU A 72 -4.81 -13.70 -12.50
N GLY A 73 -4.17 -14.65 -11.79
CA GLY A 73 -2.74 -14.92 -11.91
C GLY A 73 -1.83 -13.80 -11.39
N GLY A 74 -2.39 -12.78 -10.72
CA GLY A 74 -1.64 -11.59 -10.31
C GLY A 74 -1.15 -10.76 -11.50
N GLN A 75 -1.81 -10.84 -12.65
CA GLN A 75 -1.44 -10.12 -13.86
C GLN A 75 -2.22 -8.83 -14.02
N ASN A 76 -1.51 -7.76 -14.31
CA ASN A 76 -2.08 -6.42 -14.44
C ASN A 76 -3.09 -6.34 -15.60
N GLY A 77 -4.30 -5.86 -15.32
CA GLY A 77 -5.37 -5.72 -16.33
C GLY A 77 -6.20 -6.98 -16.57
N ASN A 78 -5.83 -8.13 -16.04
CA ASN A 78 -6.62 -9.35 -16.14
C ASN A 78 -7.96 -9.23 -15.40
N PRO A 79 -8.97 -10.08 -15.72
CA PRO A 79 -10.23 -10.12 -15.01
C PRO A 79 -10.06 -10.33 -13.50
N SER A 80 -10.95 -9.73 -12.71
CA SER A 80 -11.04 -10.01 -11.28
C SER A 80 -12.25 -10.89 -11.02
N ILE A 81 -12.02 -12.07 -10.44
CA ILE A 81 -13.08 -13.01 -10.05
C ILE A 81 -13.46 -12.73 -8.61
N VAL A 82 -14.48 -11.91 -8.44
CA VAL A 82 -14.96 -11.46 -7.13
C VAL A 82 -16.47 -11.56 -7.07
N GLY A 83 -17.00 -12.21 -6.04
CA GLY A 83 -18.44 -12.27 -5.81
C GLY A 83 -18.98 -10.93 -5.29
N GLU A 84 -20.27 -10.65 -5.52
CA GLU A 84 -20.95 -9.42 -5.07
C GLU A 84 -20.75 -9.17 -3.57
N ARG A 85 -20.85 -10.22 -2.73
CA ARG A 85 -20.61 -10.09 -1.28
C ARG A 85 -19.21 -9.60 -0.95
N ASP A 86 -18.19 -10.05 -1.68
CA ASP A 86 -16.81 -9.59 -1.47
C ASP A 86 -16.63 -8.14 -1.92
N LEU A 87 -17.30 -7.72 -3.00
CA LEU A 87 -17.34 -6.31 -3.39
C LEU A 87 -17.90 -5.46 -2.26
N LEU A 88 -19.05 -5.86 -1.70
CA LEU A 88 -19.74 -5.11 -0.65
C LEU A 88 -19.00 -5.11 0.69
N GLN A 89 -18.33 -6.21 1.07
CA GLN A 89 -17.65 -6.32 2.36
C GLN A 89 -16.19 -5.90 2.37
N THR A 90 -15.53 -5.97 1.21
CA THR A 90 -14.06 -5.81 1.14
C THR A 90 -13.64 -4.66 0.23
N PHE A 91 -14.16 -4.59 -0.98
CA PHE A 91 -13.62 -3.68 -1.99
C PHE A 91 -14.29 -2.31 -2.00
N PHE A 92 -15.60 -2.23 -1.78
CA PHE A 92 -16.32 -0.95 -1.69
C PHE A 92 -16.04 -0.13 -0.42
N PRO A 93 -15.91 -0.71 0.79
CA PRO A 93 -15.78 0.08 2.02
C PRO A 93 -14.66 1.12 2.02
N PRO A 94 -13.42 0.85 1.52
CA PRO A 94 -12.38 1.86 1.44
C PRO A 94 -12.78 3.07 0.58
N PHE A 95 -13.39 2.82 -0.58
CA PHE A 95 -13.85 3.87 -1.48
C PHE A 95 -15.01 4.65 -0.89
N LYS A 96 -16.00 3.97 -0.30
CA LYS A 96 -17.13 4.63 0.36
C LYS A 96 -16.65 5.58 1.46
N LYS A 97 -15.73 5.11 2.31
CA LYS A 97 -15.14 5.91 3.37
C LYS A 97 -14.39 7.15 2.84
N ALA A 98 -13.66 7.00 1.74
CA ALA A 98 -12.97 8.11 1.10
C ALA A 98 -13.92 9.09 0.40
N VAL A 99 -15.02 8.61 -0.18
CA VAL A 99 -16.11 9.46 -0.70
C VAL A 99 -16.75 10.26 0.44
N ASP A 100 -17.05 9.63 1.56
CA ASP A 100 -17.60 10.29 2.75
C ASP A 100 -16.64 11.31 3.37
N ALA A 101 -15.33 11.09 3.21
CA ALA A 101 -14.30 12.05 3.58
C ALA A 101 -14.19 13.27 2.63
N GLY A 102 -14.96 13.28 1.52
CA GLY A 102 -15.07 14.41 0.60
C GLY A 102 -14.28 14.28 -0.71
N ALA A 103 -13.93 13.06 -1.13
CA ALA A 103 -13.32 12.87 -2.45
C ALA A 103 -14.28 13.27 -3.58
N LEU A 104 -13.73 13.90 -4.63
CA LEU A 104 -14.49 14.45 -5.76
C LEU A 104 -13.99 13.99 -7.13
N SER A 105 -13.07 13.03 -7.17
CA SER A 105 -12.65 12.35 -8.39
C SER A 105 -12.48 10.86 -8.11
N VAL A 106 -12.90 10.02 -9.07
CA VAL A 106 -12.73 8.56 -9.06
C VAL A 106 -12.17 8.15 -10.40
N MET A 107 -11.17 7.27 -10.41
CA MET A 107 -10.60 6.69 -11.63
C MET A 107 -11.10 5.27 -11.82
N THR A 108 -11.45 4.93 -13.07
CA THR A 108 -11.84 3.55 -13.43
C THR A 108 -10.64 2.61 -13.33
N SER A 109 -10.87 1.31 -13.47
CA SER A 109 -9.81 0.30 -13.50
C SER A 109 -9.77 -0.46 -14.83
N TYR A 110 -8.62 -1.06 -15.16
CA TYR A 110 -8.42 -1.80 -16.40
C TYR A 110 -9.09 -3.17 -16.43
N ASN A 111 -9.33 -3.79 -15.28
CA ASN A 111 -9.89 -5.13 -15.20
C ASN A 111 -11.38 -5.17 -15.56
N SER A 112 -11.88 -6.35 -15.85
CA SER A 112 -13.32 -6.64 -15.89
C SER A 112 -13.77 -7.35 -14.61
N LEU A 113 -15.04 -7.17 -14.28
CA LEU A 113 -15.75 -7.90 -13.22
C LEU A 113 -16.86 -8.72 -13.87
N ASP A 114 -16.84 -10.02 -13.65
CA ASP A 114 -17.83 -10.94 -14.22
C ASP A 114 -18.07 -10.71 -15.73
N GLY A 115 -16.98 -10.48 -16.49
CA GLY A 115 -16.98 -10.23 -17.92
C GLY A 115 -17.33 -8.80 -18.36
N ILE A 116 -17.69 -7.89 -17.44
CA ILE A 116 -18.00 -6.50 -17.76
C ILE A 116 -16.75 -5.64 -17.50
N PRO A 117 -16.19 -4.95 -18.51
CA PRO A 117 -15.11 -4.01 -18.28
C PRO A 117 -15.52 -2.95 -17.27
N SER A 118 -14.70 -2.73 -16.23
CA SER A 118 -15.04 -1.76 -15.16
C SER A 118 -15.36 -0.38 -15.76
N THR A 119 -14.62 0.06 -16.76
CA THR A 119 -14.83 1.36 -17.44
C THR A 119 -16.17 1.46 -18.19
N ALA A 120 -16.83 0.33 -18.49
CA ALA A 120 -18.13 0.30 -19.17
C ALA A 120 -19.31 -0.05 -18.23
N SER A 121 -19.08 -0.14 -16.92
CA SER A 121 -20.09 -0.58 -15.94
C SER A 121 -20.93 0.59 -15.42
N GLY A 122 -22.14 0.75 -15.96
CA GLY A 122 -23.11 1.74 -15.45
C GLY A 122 -23.55 1.47 -14.01
N GLU A 123 -23.58 0.23 -13.57
CA GLU A 123 -23.87 -0.16 -12.20
C GLU A 123 -22.85 0.44 -11.21
N LEU A 124 -21.55 0.37 -11.52
CA LEU A 124 -20.50 0.90 -10.66
C LEU A 124 -20.61 2.42 -10.50
N TYR A 125 -20.75 3.17 -11.59
CA TYR A 125 -20.64 4.63 -11.52
C TYR A 125 -21.99 5.34 -11.35
N ASN A 126 -23.04 4.90 -12.04
CA ASN A 126 -24.35 5.55 -11.94
C ASN A 126 -25.13 5.06 -10.73
N ASP A 127 -25.16 3.75 -10.49
CA ASP A 127 -26.04 3.18 -9.47
C ASP A 127 -25.38 3.19 -8.10
N ILE A 128 -24.17 2.63 -7.96
CA ILE A 128 -23.49 2.53 -6.68
C ILE A 128 -22.87 3.87 -6.32
N LEU A 129 -21.93 4.37 -7.12
CA LEU A 129 -21.16 5.56 -6.77
C LEU A 129 -22.04 6.81 -6.66
N ARG A 130 -22.88 7.10 -7.69
CA ARG A 130 -23.68 8.33 -7.72
C ARG A 130 -25.00 8.21 -6.95
N ARG A 131 -25.81 7.18 -7.26
CA ARG A 131 -27.17 7.07 -6.71
C ARG A 131 -27.17 6.61 -5.26
N GLN A 132 -26.41 5.57 -4.93
CA GLN A 132 -26.42 5.01 -3.57
C GLN A 132 -25.49 5.80 -2.63
N TRP A 133 -24.28 6.18 -3.07
CA TRP A 133 -23.33 6.87 -2.20
C TRP A 133 -23.43 8.39 -2.28
N GLY A 134 -24.18 8.95 -3.22
CA GLY A 134 -24.36 10.39 -3.38
C GLY A 134 -23.12 11.11 -3.88
N PHE A 135 -22.22 10.44 -4.57
CA PHE A 135 -20.99 11.02 -5.10
C PHE A 135 -21.28 12.17 -6.07
N ARG A 136 -20.73 13.33 -5.79
CA ARG A 136 -20.98 14.57 -6.53
C ARG A 136 -19.87 14.98 -7.48
N GLY A 137 -18.76 14.24 -7.46
CA GLY A 137 -17.58 14.51 -8.29
C GLY A 137 -17.71 14.01 -9.72
N PHE A 138 -16.57 13.88 -10.39
CA PHE A 138 -16.46 13.32 -11.73
C PHE A 138 -15.70 11.98 -11.71
N VAL A 139 -15.92 11.19 -12.75
CA VAL A 139 -15.21 9.94 -12.99
C VAL A 139 -14.29 10.14 -14.18
N VAL A 140 -13.01 9.88 -13.99
CA VAL A 140 -11.99 9.86 -15.06
C VAL A 140 -11.67 8.41 -15.42
N SER A 141 -11.44 8.12 -16.69
CA SER A 141 -10.92 6.81 -17.10
C SER A 141 -9.48 6.64 -16.57
N ASP A 142 -9.03 5.41 -16.40
CA ASP A 142 -7.58 5.16 -16.41
C ASP A 142 -7.03 5.40 -17.84
N LEU A 143 -5.73 5.55 -17.97
CA LEU A 143 -5.08 5.96 -19.22
C LEU A 143 -5.40 4.95 -20.34
N TYR A 144 -6.08 5.41 -21.40
CA TYR A 144 -6.58 4.60 -22.53
C TYR A 144 -7.59 3.50 -22.15
N SER A 145 -8.17 3.48 -20.95
CA SER A 145 -9.07 2.39 -20.56
C SER A 145 -10.41 2.40 -21.30
N ILE A 146 -10.84 3.56 -21.85
CA ILE A 146 -12.03 3.60 -22.72
C ILE A 146 -11.71 2.96 -24.08
N ASP A 147 -10.57 3.28 -24.68
CA ASP A 147 -10.10 2.62 -25.90
C ASP A 147 -10.01 1.11 -25.69
N GLY A 148 -9.59 0.68 -24.48
CA GLY A 148 -9.51 -0.71 -24.06
C GLY A 148 -10.82 -1.48 -24.08
N ILE A 149 -11.99 -0.83 -23.98
CA ILE A 149 -13.30 -1.50 -24.13
C ILE A 149 -13.41 -2.17 -25.50
N TRP A 150 -12.83 -1.54 -26.53
CA TRP A 150 -12.73 -2.09 -27.87
C TRP A 150 -11.48 -2.94 -28.06
N GLU A 151 -10.29 -2.37 -27.81
CA GLU A 151 -9.00 -2.98 -28.21
C GLU A 151 -8.60 -4.17 -27.34
N THR A 152 -8.92 -4.14 -26.03
CA THR A 152 -8.48 -5.13 -25.04
C THR A 152 -9.60 -6.09 -24.65
N HIS A 153 -10.77 -5.55 -24.30
CA HIS A 153 -11.90 -6.36 -23.84
C HIS A 153 -12.78 -6.89 -24.96
N HIS A 154 -12.69 -6.32 -26.18
CA HIS A 154 -13.48 -6.70 -27.35
C HIS A 154 -15.00 -6.67 -27.12
N VAL A 155 -15.46 -5.72 -26.29
CA VAL A 155 -16.89 -5.55 -25.93
C VAL A 155 -17.55 -4.51 -26.85
N ALA A 156 -16.80 -3.50 -27.33
CA ALA A 156 -17.25 -2.56 -28.35
C ALA A 156 -16.76 -2.96 -29.75
N ARG A 157 -17.44 -2.52 -30.80
CA ARG A 157 -17.08 -2.78 -32.19
C ARG A 157 -16.03 -1.82 -32.75
N ASP A 158 -15.98 -0.62 -32.16
CA ASP A 158 -15.08 0.46 -32.53
C ASP A 158 -14.93 1.48 -31.40
N LEU A 159 -14.05 2.47 -31.57
CA LEU A 159 -13.82 3.54 -30.62
C LEU A 159 -15.06 4.42 -30.35
N GLN A 160 -15.92 4.62 -31.33
CA GLN A 160 -17.14 5.41 -31.14
C GLN A 160 -18.10 4.70 -30.18
N GLU A 161 -18.30 3.40 -30.36
CA GLU A 161 -19.15 2.60 -29.49
C GLU A 161 -18.55 2.52 -28.08
N ALA A 162 -17.23 2.32 -27.97
CA ALA A 162 -16.52 2.35 -26.68
C ALA A 162 -16.73 3.68 -25.92
N GLY A 163 -16.59 4.81 -26.61
CA GLY A 163 -16.84 6.13 -26.04
C GLY A 163 -18.29 6.33 -25.57
N VAL A 164 -19.27 5.89 -26.37
CA VAL A 164 -20.69 5.95 -26.00
C VAL A 164 -20.99 5.08 -24.79
N MET A 165 -20.43 3.86 -24.75
CA MET A 165 -20.60 2.95 -23.60
C MET A 165 -20.05 3.56 -22.31
N ALA A 166 -18.82 4.06 -22.33
CA ALA A 166 -18.16 4.66 -21.17
C ALA A 166 -18.92 5.91 -20.67
N LEU A 167 -19.32 6.82 -21.57
CA LEU A 167 -20.07 8.02 -21.20
C LEU A 167 -21.41 7.66 -20.53
N ARG A 168 -22.13 6.69 -21.09
CA ARG A 168 -23.40 6.19 -20.50
C ARG A 168 -23.20 5.43 -19.21
N ALA A 169 -22.06 4.78 -19.03
CA ALA A 169 -21.69 4.19 -17.76
C ALA A 169 -21.42 5.24 -16.67
N GLY A 170 -21.19 6.51 -17.03
CA GLY A 170 -20.98 7.61 -16.11
C GLY A 170 -19.52 8.07 -15.98
N VAL A 171 -18.66 7.66 -16.92
CA VAL A 171 -17.29 8.17 -17.06
C VAL A 171 -17.35 9.54 -17.72
N ASP A 172 -16.80 10.56 -17.07
CA ASP A 172 -16.92 11.96 -17.48
C ASP A 172 -15.73 12.45 -18.31
N GLU A 173 -14.56 11.84 -18.15
CA GLU A 173 -13.30 12.24 -18.77
C GLU A 173 -12.53 11.03 -19.31
N ASP A 174 -12.03 11.18 -20.55
CA ASP A 174 -11.18 10.19 -21.23
C ASP A 174 -9.71 10.58 -21.08
N LEU A 175 -8.99 9.88 -20.22
CA LEU A 175 -7.57 10.16 -19.95
C LEU A 175 -6.70 9.58 -21.08
N GLY A 176 -6.16 10.46 -21.91
CA GLY A 176 -5.21 10.14 -22.98
C GLY A 176 -5.76 9.35 -24.15
N GLY A 177 -7.03 8.87 -24.08
CA GLY A 177 -7.67 8.07 -25.10
C GLY A 177 -8.12 8.86 -26.33
N LYS A 178 -8.69 8.14 -27.28
CA LYS A 178 -9.21 8.66 -28.56
C LYS A 178 -10.72 8.48 -28.68
N ALA A 179 -11.33 7.72 -27.77
CA ALA A 179 -12.73 7.34 -27.85
C ALA A 179 -13.65 8.55 -27.72
N TYR A 180 -13.37 9.49 -26.80
CA TYR A 180 -14.21 10.67 -26.62
C TYR A 180 -14.06 11.70 -27.75
N ALA A 181 -13.02 11.66 -28.55
CA ALA A 181 -12.95 12.43 -29.78
C ALA A 181 -14.01 11.97 -30.80
N GLN A 182 -14.55 10.76 -30.69
CA GLN A 182 -15.61 10.22 -31.57
C GLN A 182 -17.03 10.62 -31.13
N LEU A 183 -17.22 11.23 -29.97
CA LEU A 183 -18.55 11.57 -29.43
C LEU A 183 -19.29 12.61 -30.31
N ILE A 184 -18.54 13.52 -30.96
CA ILE A 184 -19.14 14.47 -31.93
C ILE A 184 -19.81 13.71 -33.10
N ALA A 185 -19.15 12.70 -33.62
CA ALA A 185 -19.71 11.84 -34.66
C ALA A 185 -20.89 11.02 -34.12
N ALA A 186 -20.80 10.50 -32.90
CA ALA A 186 -21.89 9.75 -32.27
C ALA A 186 -23.16 10.58 -32.09
N VAL A 187 -23.06 11.88 -31.79
CA VAL A 187 -24.21 12.79 -31.74
C VAL A 187 -24.80 12.98 -33.14
N LYS A 188 -23.97 13.21 -34.15
CA LYS A 188 -24.43 13.34 -35.56
C LYS A 188 -25.12 12.07 -36.07
N ASP A 189 -24.64 10.92 -35.63
CA ASP A 189 -25.20 9.59 -35.97
C ASP A 189 -26.42 9.23 -35.11
N CYS A 190 -26.91 10.14 -34.26
CA CYS A 190 -28.05 9.94 -33.35
C CYS A 190 -27.83 8.76 -32.34
N LYS A 191 -26.58 8.39 -32.05
CA LYS A 191 -26.22 7.35 -31.08
C LYS A 191 -26.10 7.90 -29.68
N LEU A 192 -25.90 9.23 -29.53
CA LEU A 192 -25.73 9.95 -28.28
C LEU A 192 -26.45 11.29 -28.38
N SER A 193 -26.96 11.79 -27.25
CA SER A 193 -27.55 13.14 -27.19
C SER A 193 -26.54 14.15 -26.62
N GLU A 194 -26.61 15.41 -27.04
CA GLU A 194 -25.81 16.51 -26.44
C GLU A 194 -26.02 16.61 -24.94
N LYS A 195 -27.23 16.34 -24.44
CA LYS A 195 -27.56 16.37 -23.00
C LYS A 195 -26.70 15.39 -22.19
N GLU A 196 -26.35 14.22 -22.75
CA GLU A 196 -25.49 13.25 -22.06
C GLU A 196 -24.05 13.81 -21.94
N ILE A 197 -23.57 14.51 -22.96
CA ILE A 197 -22.26 15.20 -22.94
C ILE A 197 -22.30 16.38 -21.95
N ASP A 198 -23.37 17.20 -21.97
CA ASP A 198 -23.54 18.32 -21.06
C ASP A 198 -23.50 17.92 -19.60
N GLN A 199 -24.06 16.75 -19.26
CA GLN A 199 -24.02 16.20 -17.90
C GLN A 199 -22.59 15.89 -17.44
N ALA A 200 -21.78 15.26 -18.28
CA ALA A 200 -20.39 14.93 -17.97
C ALA A 200 -19.53 16.19 -17.87
N CYS A 201 -19.63 17.08 -18.86
CA CYS A 201 -18.94 18.36 -18.89
C CYS A 201 -19.31 19.23 -17.67
N GLY A 202 -20.60 19.29 -17.33
CA GLY A 202 -21.11 20.07 -16.21
C GLY A 202 -20.55 19.65 -14.85
N ARG A 203 -20.27 18.35 -14.65
CA ARG A 203 -19.63 17.85 -13.40
C ARG A 203 -18.21 18.40 -13.25
N ILE A 204 -17.42 18.39 -14.33
CA ILE A 204 -16.05 18.90 -14.32
C ILE A 204 -16.04 20.43 -14.17
N LEU A 205 -16.86 21.14 -14.95
CA LEU A 205 -16.95 22.61 -14.90
C LEU A 205 -17.35 23.11 -13.52
N ARG A 206 -18.33 22.46 -12.88
CA ARG A 206 -18.74 22.81 -11.51
C ARG A 206 -17.54 22.79 -10.55
N LEU A 207 -16.71 21.75 -10.58
CA LEU A 207 -15.54 21.67 -9.71
C LEU A 207 -14.51 22.76 -10.02
N LYS A 208 -14.32 23.12 -11.29
CA LYS A 208 -13.48 24.25 -11.68
C LYS A 208 -13.99 25.57 -11.07
N PHE A 209 -15.30 25.80 -11.05
CA PHE A 209 -15.92 26.96 -10.38
C PHE A 209 -15.76 26.88 -8.86
N GLU A 210 -16.04 25.73 -8.24
CA GLU A 210 -15.91 25.55 -6.79
C GLU A 210 -14.46 25.73 -6.31
N MET A 211 -13.47 25.43 -7.15
CA MET A 211 -12.05 25.66 -6.89
C MET A 211 -11.60 27.12 -7.16
N GLY A 212 -12.46 27.96 -7.73
CA GLY A 212 -12.14 29.35 -8.10
C GLY A 212 -11.14 29.47 -9.26
N LEU A 213 -11.09 28.48 -10.17
CA LEU A 213 -10.08 28.46 -11.25
C LEU A 213 -10.34 29.47 -12.35
N PHE A 214 -11.55 30.01 -12.46
CA PHE A 214 -11.87 31.09 -13.41
C PHE A 214 -11.46 32.45 -12.89
N GLU A 215 -11.54 32.68 -11.57
CA GLU A 215 -11.11 33.89 -10.90
C GLU A 215 -9.60 33.90 -10.64
N HIS A 216 -9.02 32.73 -10.31
CA HIS A 216 -7.62 32.56 -9.94
C HIS A 216 -6.98 31.40 -10.70
N PRO A 217 -6.77 31.53 -12.05
CA PRO A 217 -6.28 30.43 -12.88
C PRO A 217 -4.79 30.11 -12.68
N TYR A 218 -4.03 31.02 -12.08
CA TYR A 218 -2.59 30.89 -11.93
C TYR A 218 -2.19 30.61 -10.48
N VAL A 219 -1.09 29.89 -10.31
CA VAL A 219 -0.44 29.69 -9.02
C VAL A 219 0.59 30.78 -8.76
N ASP A 220 0.87 31.08 -7.50
CA ASP A 220 2.00 31.95 -7.15
C ASP A 220 3.32 31.18 -7.34
N VAL A 221 4.03 31.49 -8.42
CA VAL A 221 5.32 30.86 -8.75
C VAL A 221 6.37 31.08 -7.64
N LYS A 222 6.27 32.22 -6.89
CA LYS A 222 7.20 32.48 -5.79
C LYS A 222 6.99 31.56 -4.61
N ALA A 223 5.76 31.09 -4.38
CA ALA A 223 5.46 30.12 -3.34
C ALA A 223 6.00 28.71 -3.65
N ALA A 224 6.42 28.43 -4.90
CA ALA A 224 7.02 27.14 -5.25
C ALA A 224 8.32 26.83 -4.48
N VAL A 225 8.97 27.82 -3.88
CA VAL A 225 10.16 27.62 -3.01
C VAL A 225 9.80 26.84 -1.72
N GLU A 226 8.53 26.80 -1.33
CA GLU A 226 8.06 26.02 -0.19
C GLU A 226 8.01 24.51 -0.49
N VAL A 227 8.04 24.12 -1.77
CA VAL A 227 8.03 22.71 -2.16
C VAL A 227 9.32 22.03 -1.73
N GLY A 228 9.19 21.03 -0.85
CA GLY A 228 10.33 20.30 -0.31
C GLY A 228 11.20 21.11 0.65
N CYS A 229 10.62 22.11 1.34
CA CYS A 229 11.27 22.83 2.44
C CYS A 229 11.63 21.90 3.61
N ALA A 230 12.35 22.43 4.61
CA ALA A 230 12.82 21.65 5.76
C ALA A 230 11.66 21.02 6.57
N ASP A 231 10.54 21.73 6.72
CA ASP A 231 9.37 21.20 7.44
C ASP A 231 8.76 19.99 6.70
N ASN A 232 8.67 20.07 5.37
CA ASN A 232 8.20 18.95 4.55
C ASN A 232 9.15 17.74 4.63
N ALA A 233 10.47 17.99 4.68
CA ALA A 233 11.47 16.93 4.87
C ALA A 233 11.35 16.27 6.27
N ALA A 234 11.04 17.04 7.30
CA ALA A 234 10.81 16.52 8.65
C ALA A 234 9.57 15.60 8.70
N VAL A 235 8.47 15.97 8.01
CA VAL A 235 7.28 15.12 7.89
C VAL A 235 7.61 13.84 7.11
N ALA A 236 8.38 13.94 6.02
CA ALA A 236 8.82 12.78 5.25
C ALA A 236 9.70 11.83 6.08
N LEU A 237 10.58 12.37 6.93
CA LEU A 237 11.42 11.58 7.84
C LEU A 237 10.56 10.86 8.90
N ASP A 238 9.59 11.55 9.49
CA ASP A 238 8.68 10.94 10.49
C ASP A 238 7.88 9.79 9.85
N ALA A 239 7.33 9.99 8.65
CA ALA A 239 6.64 8.95 7.91
C ALA A 239 7.56 7.76 7.59
N ALA A 240 8.78 8.01 7.13
CA ALA A 240 9.76 6.98 6.82
C ALA A 240 10.17 6.16 8.06
N ARG A 241 10.35 6.80 9.21
CA ARG A 241 10.62 6.12 10.49
C ARG A 241 9.50 5.17 10.88
N LYS A 242 8.24 5.62 10.75
CA LYS A 242 7.04 4.84 11.07
C LYS A 242 6.80 3.68 10.10
N LEU A 243 7.38 3.75 8.90
CA LEU A 243 7.29 2.73 7.87
C LEU A 243 8.24 1.55 8.15
N VAL A 244 9.48 1.81 8.58
CA VAL A 244 10.50 0.77 8.77
C VAL A 244 10.01 -0.27 9.77
N THR A 245 9.89 -1.52 9.31
CA THR A 245 9.35 -2.63 10.08
C THR A 245 10.44 -3.64 10.42
N LEU A 246 10.68 -3.84 11.71
CA LEU A 246 11.61 -4.84 12.23
C LEU A 246 10.92 -6.20 12.31
N LEU A 247 11.44 -7.20 11.59
CA LEU A 247 10.85 -8.54 11.49
C LEU A 247 11.58 -9.58 12.35
N LYS A 248 12.87 -9.39 12.60
CA LYS A 248 13.69 -10.25 13.44
C LYS A 248 14.80 -9.45 14.09
N ASN A 249 15.10 -9.76 15.37
CA ASN A 249 16.23 -9.19 16.10
C ASN A 249 16.79 -10.23 17.08
N LYS A 250 17.62 -11.14 16.56
CA LYS A 250 18.22 -12.22 17.34
C LYS A 250 19.28 -11.64 18.29
N ASP A 251 19.25 -12.08 19.54
CA ASP A 251 20.24 -11.74 20.56
C ASP A 251 20.52 -10.22 20.68
N ASN A 252 19.50 -9.38 20.42
CA ASN A 252 19.63 -7.92 20.38
C ASN A 252 20.76 -7.44 19.46
N THR A 253 20.90 -8.04 18.27
CA THR A 253 21.84 -7.59 17.24
C THR A 253 21.65 -6.11 16.91
N LEU A 254 20.42 -5.64 16.89
CA LEU A 254 20.07 -4.22 16.81
C LEU A 254 19.61 -3.69 18.17
N PRO A 255 19.89 -2.43 18.51
CA PRO A 255 20.62 -1.43 17.69
C PRO A 255 22.14 -1.69 17.66
N LEU A 256 22.75 -1.30 16.53
CA LEU A 256 24.20 -1.38 16.34
C LEU A 256 24.91 -0.32 17.20
N ARG A 257 26.13 -0.64 17.65
CA ARG A 257 26.98 0.36 18.29
C ARG A 257 27.65 1.25 17.23
N ARG A 258 27.86 2.52 17.57
CA ARG A 258 28.44 3.51 16.64
C ARG A 258 29.94 3.38 16.43
N ASP A 259 30.62 2.57 17.23
CA ASP A 259 32.07 2.29 17.13
C ASP A 259 32.39 1.10 16.22
N MET A 260 31.38 0.42 15.68
CA MET A 260 31.54 -0.74 14.81
C MET A 260 31.96 -0.33 13.38
N ARG A 261 32.81 -1.15 12.75
CA ARG A 261 33.06 -1.11 11.32
C ARG A 261 31.94 -1.87 10.62
N VAL A 262 31.30 -1.23 9.65
CA VAL A 262 30.13 -1.75 8.96
C VAL A 262 30.44 -1.99 7.49
N ALA A 263 30.29 -3.23 7.03
CA ALA A 263 30.21 -3.52 5.60
C ALA A 263 28.78 -3.32 5.11
N VAL A 264 28.54 -2.32 4.27
CA VAL A 264 27.26 -2.08 3.62
C VAL A 264 27.32 -2.68 2.22
N VAL A 265 26.43 -3.64 1.93
CA VAL A 265 26.45 -4.37 0.67
C VAL A 265 25.05 -4.49 0.06
N GLY A 266 24.97 -4.75 -1.22
CA GLY A 266 23.72 -5.02 -1.92
C GLY A 266 23.30 -3.93 -2.91
N PRO A 267 22.42 -4.30 -3.86
CA PRO A 267 22.02 -3.42 -4.97
C PRO A 267 21.22 -2.18 -4.53
N ASN A 268 20.51 -2.28 -3.42
CA ASN A 268 19.65 -1.22 -2.92
C ASN A 268 20.29 -0.35 -1.83
N ALA A 269 21.56 -0.61 -1.48
CA ALA A 269 22.26 0.15 -0.46
C ALA A 269 22.50 1.62 -0.86
N ASP A 270 22.84 1.85 -2.13
CA ASP A 270 23.16 3.17 -2.66
C ASP A 270 22.50 3.39 -4.03
N ASN A 271 21.17 3.43 -4.05
CA ASN A 271 20.39 3.71 -5.24
C ASN A 271 19.22 4.65 -4.88
N VAL A 272 19.29 5.88 -5.39
CA VAL A 272 18.32 6.96 -5.12
C VAL A 272 16.90 6.55 -5.54
N TYR A 273 16.74 6.05 -6.76
CA TYR A 273 15.41 5.78 -7.30
C TYR A 273 14.77 4.51 -6.73
N ASN A 274 15.58 3.53 -6.29
CA ASN A 274 15.04 2.37 -5.58
C ASN A 274 14.46 2.71 -4.20
N MET A 275 14.76 3.92 -3.67
CA MET A 275 14.16 4.43 -2.44
C MET A 275 12.76 5.05 -2.66
N LEU A 276 12.38 5.36 -3.90
CA LEU A 276 11.23 6.21 -4.21
C LEU A 276 10.01 5.46 -4.77
N GLY A 277 10.19 4.35 -5.45
CA GLY A 277 9.11 3.61 -6.11
C GLY A 277 8.81 4.09 -7.55
N ASP A 278 7.70 3.64 -8.12
CA ASP A 278 7.25 4.01 -9.47
C ASP A 278 6.65 5.44 -9.50
N TYR A 279 6.46 5.96 -10.70
CA TYR A 279 5.85 7.28 -10.98
C TYR A 279 6.50 8.48 -10.28
N THR A 280 7.78 8.36 -9.94
CA THR A 280 8.53 9.47 -9.34
C THR A 280 9.17 10.37 -10.39
N SER A 281 9.10 11.68 -10.17
CA SER A 281 9.80 12.65 -11.00
C SER A 281 11.32 12.63 -10.76
N PRO A 282 12.13 13.09 -11.71
CA PRO A 282 13.56 13.29 -11.50
C PRO A 282 13.85 14.12 -10.25
N GLN A 283 14.82 13.68 -9.44
CA GLN A 283 15.19 14.32 -8.19
C GLN A 283 16.57 14.97 -8.31
N PRO A 284 16.78 16.16 -7.72
CA PRO A 284 18.10 16.77 -7.64
C PRO A 284 19.09 15.90 -6.84
N ASP A 285 20.38 15.97 -7.21
CA ASP A 285 21.44 15.27 -6.50
C ASP A 285 21.45 15.63 -4.99
N GLY A 286 21.65 14.62 -4.17
CA GLY A 286 21.70 14.75 -2.71
C GLY A 286 20.35 15.01 -2.01
N LYS A 287 19.24 15.16 -2.76
CA LYS A 287 17.91 15.36 -2.19
C LYS A 287 17.41 14.08 -1.51
N VAL A 288 17.60 12.93 -2.11
CA VAL A 288 17.19 11.62 -1.56
C VAL A 288 18.35 11.00 -0.79
N LYS A 289 18.07 10.54 0.43
CA LYS A 289 19.05 9.89 1.29
C LYS A 289 18.99 8.38 1.09
N THR A 290 20.08 7.79 0.55
CA THR A 290 20.23 6.34 0.42
C THR A 290 20.55 5.70 1.77
N VAL A 291 20.37 4.38 1.91
CA VAL A 291 20.72 3.65 3.13
C VAL A 291 22.20 3.84 3.46
N LEU A 292 23.08 3.76 2.47
CA LEU A 292 24.52 4.02 2.62
C LEU A 292 24.80 5.43 3.15
N ALA A 293 24.15 6.44 2.56
CA ALA A 293 24.32 7.83 3.01
C ALA A 293 23.86 8.02 4.45
N GLY A 294 22.72 7.42 4.85
CA GLY A 294 22.22 7.44 6.21
C GLY A 294 23.19 6.81 7.21
N ILE A 295 23.74 5.62 6.90
CA ILE A 295 24.73 4.94 7.74
C ILE A 295 26.01 5.77 7.87
N LYS A 296 26.55 6.28 6.78
CA LYS A 296 27.75 7.14 6.79
C LYS A 296 27.55 8.40 7.63
N ALA A 297 26.36 9.00 7.58
CA ALA A 297 26.03 10.16 8.40
C ALA A 297 26.02 9.85 9.91
N LYS A 298 25.73 8.60 10.32
CA LYS A 298 25.67 8.18 11.72
C LYS A 298 27.04 7.85 12.32
N ILE A 299 27.91 7.19 11.56
CA ILE A 299 29.16 6.64 12.11
C ILE A 299 30.43 7.15 11.41
N GLY A 300 30.28 7.97 10.37
CA GLY A 300 31.41 8.50 9.60
C GLY A 300 31.88 7.57 8.49
N GLU A 301 32.43 8.14 7.43
CA GLU A 301 32.86 7.40 6.25
C GLU A 301 33.96 6.38 6.53
N GLY A 302 34.88 6.68 7.46
CA GLY A 302 36.00 5.80 7.78
C GLY A 302 35.62 4.47 8.44
N GLN A 303 34.39 4.34 8.93
CA GLN A 303 33.86 3.11 9.53
C GLN A 303 32.98 2.31 8.58
N VAL A 304 32.74 2.79 7.37
CA VAL A 304 31.84 2.16 6.39
C VAL A 304 32.60 1.72 5.16
N GLU A 305 32.55 0.43 4.87
CA GLU A 305 33.03 -0.12 3.62
C GLU A 305 31.84 -0.52 2.75
N TYR A 306 31.71 0.04 1.55
CA TYR A 306 30.61 -0.22 0.63
C TYR A 306 31.03 -1.04 -0.58
N VAL A 307 30.30 -2.09 -0.87
CA VAL A 307 30.40 -2.88 -2.10
C VAL A 307 29.00 -3.24 -2.59
N LYS A 308 28.63 -2.85 -3.80
CA LYS A 308 27.32 -3.21 -4.39
C LYS A 308 27.09 -4.73 -4.43
N GLY A 309 28.12 -5.50 -4.73
CA GLY A 309 28.08 -6.98 -4.76
C GLY A 309 27.34 -7.57 -5.96
N CYS A 310 26.12 -7.12 -6.25
CA CYS A 310 25.34 -7.55 -7.42
C CYS A 310 24.32 -6.47 -7.82
N ALA A 311 23.68 -6.64 -8.97
CA ALA A 311 22.50 -5.88 -9.38
C ALA A 311 21.20 -6.55 -8.90
N VAL A 312 20.05 -5.89 -9.08
CA VAL A 312 18.73 -6.46 -8.70
C VAL A 312 18.41 -7.67 -9.58
N ARG A 313 18.59 -7.53 -10.91
CA ARG A 313 18.28 -8.60 -11.89
C ARG A 313 19.47 -9.00 -12.73
N ASP A 314 20.34 -8.06 -13.16
CA ASP A 314 21.47 -8.36 -14.03
C ASP A 314 22.46 -9.30 -13.34
N THR A 315 22.67 -10.47 -13.92
CA THR A 315 23.58 -11.49 -13.39
C THR A 315 25.05 -11.29 -13.80
N ASN A 316 25.31 -10.39 -14.75
CA ASN A 316 26.66 -10.12 -15.28
C ASN A 316 27.43 -9.06 -14.46
N ASN A 317 26.71 -8.12 -13.83
CA ASN A 317 27.29 -7.04 -13.02
C ASN A 317 27.39 -7.43 -11.55
N CYS A 318 28.21 -8.43 -11.23
CA CYS A 318 28.34 -8.95 -9.88
C CYS A 318 29.81 -8.99 -9.44
N ASN A 319 30.06 -8.54 -8.19
CA ASN A 319 31.33 -8.66 -7.50
C ASN A 319 31.10 -9.16 -6.06
N ILE A 320 30.58 -10.38 -5.95
CA ILE A 320 30.24 -11.02 -4.66
C ILE A 320 31.51 -11.26 -3.84
N GLU A 321 32.62 -11.60 -4.48
CA GLU A 321 33.89 -11.84 -3.78
C GLU A 321 34.36 -10.58 -3.04
N ALA A 322 34.32 -9.40 -3.69
CA ALA A 322 34.69 -8.13 -3.03
C ALA A 322 33.74 -7.82 -1.86
N ALA A 323 32.45 -8.13 -1.98
CA ALA A 323 31.49 -7.96 -0.88
C ALA A 323 31.81 -8.89 0.31
N VAL A 324 32.21 -10.12 0.05
CA VAL A 324 32.66 -11.08 1.07
C VAL A 324 33.93 -10.60 1.75
N GLU A 325 34.91 -10.06 1.00
CA GLU A 325 36.15 -9.53 1.58
C GLU A 325 35.88 -8.26 2.44
N ALA A 326 34.99 -7.37 2.03
CA ALA A 326 34.55 -6.26 2.86
C ALA A 326 33.87 -6.76 4.15
N ALA A 327 32.99 -7.74 4.04
CA ALA A 327 32.34 -8.37 5.20
C ALA A 327 33.33 -8.97 6.20
N ARG A 328 34.40 -9.63 5.73
CA ARG A 328 35.43 -10.22 6.60
C ARG A 328 36.18 -9.15 7.42
N ARG A 329 36.38 -7.94 6.87
CA ARG A 329 37.06 -6.82 7.55
C ARG A 329 36.17 -6.07 8.51
N ALA A 330 34.86 -6.20 8.38
CA ALA A 330 33.87 -5.51 9.20
C ALA A 330 33.54 -6.25 10.50
N ASP A 331 32.91 -5.56 11.43
CA ASP A 331 32.37 -6.12 12.66
C ASP A 331 30.92 -6.63 12.45
N VAL A 332 30.19 -6.01 11.53
CA VAL A 332 28.83 -6.37 11.13
C VAL A 332 28.59 -6.11 9.64
N VAL A 333 27.75 -6.92 9.04
CA VAL A 333 27.31 -6.77 7.64
C VAL A 333 25.88 -6.24 7.61
N VAL A 334 25.64 -5.17 6.84
CA VAL A 334 24.32 -4.66 6.50
C VAL A 334 24.08 -4.92 5.01
N ALA A 335 23.29 -5.95 4.71
CA ALA A 335 22.95 -6.33 3.35
C ALA A 335 21.60 -5.72 2.95
N VAL A 336 21.59 -4.84 1.95
CA VAL A 336 20.41 -4.14 1.45
C VAL A 336 20.03 -4.72 0.10
N VAL A 337 18.97 -5.52 0.10
CA VAL A 337 18.49 -6.30 -1.05
C VAL A 337 17.03 -5.96 -1.36
N GLY A 338 16.46 -6.62 -2.36
CA GLY A 338 15.04 -6.49 -2.66
C GLY A 338 14.78 -6.25 -4.14
N GLY A 339 13.85 -5.33 -4.43
CA GLY A 339 13.39 -5.00 -5.75
C GLY A 339 13.64 -3.56 -6.17
N SER A 340 13.06 -3.22 -7.30
CA SER A 340 13.04 -1.87 -7.85
C SER A 340 11.84 -1.68 -8.77
N SER A 341 11.15 -0.55 -8.64
CA SER A 341 10.19 -0.08 -9.64
C SER A 341 10.67 1.20 -10.33
N ALA A 342 11.94 1.55 -10.12
CA ALA A 342 12.55 2.71 -10.76
C ALA A 342 12.61 2.54 -12.29
N ARG A 343 11.97 3.46 -13.01
CA ARG A 343 11.97 3.46 -14.49
C ARG A 343 13.36 3.78 -15.01
N ASP A 344 14.08 2.75 -15.42
CA ASP A 344 15.48 2.87 -15.89
C ASP A 344 15.58 3.01 -17.41
N PHE A 345 14.44 3.02 -18.11
CA PHE A 345 14.32 3.14 -19.58
C PHE A 345 15.11 2.10 -20.37
N LYS A 346 15.41 0.95 -19.76
CA LYS A 346 16.04 -0.22 -20.41
C LYS A 346 15.01 -1.24 -20.88
N THR A 347 13.73 -0.93 -20.78
CA THR A 347 12.58 -1.66 -21.31
C THR A 347 11.67 -0.73 -22.09
N SER A 348 10.74 -1.27 -22.89
CA SER A 348 9.69 -0.50 -23.54
C SER A 348 8.52 -0.24 -22.58
N TYR A 349 7.67 0.72 -22.96
CA TYR A 349 6.47 1.08 -22.22
C TYR A 349 5.28 1.15 -23.16
N LYS A 350 4.15 0.62 -22.72
CA LYS A 350 2.87 0.73 -23.43
C LYS A 350 2.37 2.18 -23.42
N ALA A 351 1.41 2.49 -24.27
CA ALA A 351 0.74 3.80 -24.27
C ALA A 351 0.05 4.09 -22.91
N THR A 352 -0.41 3.05 -22.20
CA THR A 352 -0.95 3.13 -20.85
C THR A 352 0.06 3.52 -19.77
N GLY A 353 1.36 3.61 -20.11
CA GLY A 353 2.42 3.83 -19.15
C GLY A 353 2.95 2.56 -18.48
N ALA A 354 2.28 1.43 -18.62
CA ALA A 354 2.75 0.16 -18.10
C ALA A 354 4.04 -0.28 -18.79
N ALA A 355 5.01 -0.75 -18.02
CA ALA A 355 6.25 -1.29 -18.57
C ALA A 355 6.01 -2.66 -19.21
N GLU A 356 6.73 -2.94 -20.29
CA GLU A 356 6.69 -4.24 -20.97
C GLU A 356 7.79 -5.14 -20.41
N ALA A 357 7.41 -6.07 -19.53
CA ALA A 357 8.33 -7.02 -18.96
C ALA A 357 8.91 -7.93 -20.05
N ASP A 358 10.21 -7.86 -20.27
CA ASP A 358 10.95 -8.74 -21.17
C ASP A 358 12.00 -9.52 -20.38
N VAL A 359 11.97 -10.85 -20.49
CA VAL A 359 12.93 -11.74 -19.83
C VAL A 359 14.37 -11.51 -20.31
N LYS A 360 14.56 -10.92 -21.48
CA LYS A 360 15.87 -10.56 -22.04
C LYS A 360 16.34 -9.16 -21.64
N SER A 361 15.47 -8.36 -21.04
CA SER A 361 15.81 -6.99 -20.62
C SER A 361 16.81 -7.02 -19.47
N VAL A 362 17.77 -6.11 -19.52
CA VAL A 362 18.75 -5.85 -18.44
C VAL A 362 18.24 -4.80 -17.44
N SER A 363 16.95 -4.45 -17.49
CA SER A 363 16.30 -3.58 -16.51
C SER A 363 16.37 -4.19 -15.12
N ASP A 364 16.66 -3.37 -14.12
CA ASP A 364 16.62 -3.78 -12.70
C ASP A 364 15.19 -3.73 -12.11
N MET A 365 14.18 -3.28 -12.89
CA MET A 365 12.78 -3.29 -12.44
C MET A 365 12.30 -4.72 -12.17
N ASP A 366 11.64 -4.90 -11.04
CA ASP A 366 10.96 -6.16 -10.66
C ASP A 366 9.55 -5.92 -10.12
N CYS A 367 9.18 -4.65 -9.96
CA CYS A 367 7.90 -4.13 -9.53
C CYS A 367 7.56 -2.88 -10.35
N GLY A 368 6.42 -2.25 -10.11
CA GLY A 368 5.91 -1.15 -10.92
C GLY A 368 4.97 -1.66 -12.03
N GLU A 369 4.11 -0.79 -12.53
CA GLU A 369 3.05 -1.17 -13.45
C GLU A 369 3.56 -1.94 -14.67
N GLY A 370 3.03 -3.17 -14.84
CA GLY A 370 3.39 -4.09 -15.92
C GLY A 370 4.47 -5.12 -15.56
N TYR A 371 5.14 -5.00 -14.41
CA TYR A 371 6.14 -5.97 -13.92
C TYR A 371 5.54 -6.98 -12.94
N ASP A 372 4.58 -7.75 -13.41
CA ASP A 372 3.99 -8.86 -12.65
C ASP A 372 5.00 -10.00 -12.46
N ARG A 373 4.87 -10.71 -11.34
CA ARG A 373 5.81 -11.78 -10.96
C ARG A 373 5.13 -13.14 -10.86
N ALA A 374 5.80 -14.17 -11.35
CA ALA A 374 5.39 -15.56 -11.13
C ALA A 374 5.88 -16.10 -9.77
N THR A 375 6.93 -15.50 -9.21
CA THR A 375 7.53 -15.87 -7.92
C THR A 375 7.73 -14.64 -7.06
N LEU A 376 7.94 -14.83 -5.76
CA LEU A 376 8.26 -13.76 -4.82
C LEU A 376 9.73 -13.73 -4.38
N SER A 377 10.57 -14.57 -4.97
CA SER A 377 11.99 -14.72 -4.61
C SER A 377 12.82 -13.51 -5.05
N LEU A 378 13.93 -13.25 -4.39
CA LEU A 378 14.94 -12.31 -4.85
C LEU A 378 15.44 -12.68 -6.25
N LEU A 379 15.52 -11.70 -7.16
CA LEU A 379 16.00 -11.89 -8.52
C LEU A 379 17.52 -11.77 -8.61
N GLY A 380 18.07 -12.09 -9.80
CA GLY A 380 19.49 -12.01 -10.08
C GLY A 380 20.32 -12.92 -9.16
N ARG A 381 21.44 -12.40 -8.67
CA ARG A 381 22.36 -13.10 -7.76
C ARG A 381 22.27 -12.65 -6.31
N GLN A 382 21.19 -11.98 -5.91
CA GLN A 382 21.04 -11.44 -4.57
C GLN A 382 21.03 -12.54 -3.49
N MET A 383 20.38 -13.67 -3.75
CA MET A 383 20.39 -14.80 -2.82
C MET A 383 21.79 -15.41 -2.67
N GLU A 384 22.55 -15.51 -3.74
CA GLU A 384 23.94 -15.98 -3.71
C GLU A 384 24.83 -15.03 -2.89
N LEU A 385 24.61 -13.71 -3.03
CA LEU A 385 25.27 -12.69 -2.22
C LEU A 385 24.99 -12.94 -0.73
N LEU A 386 23.73 -13.04 -0.32
CA LEU A 386 23.35 -13.29 1.07
C LEU A 386 23.97 -14.58 1.63
N GLN A 387 23.91 -15.68 0.87
CA GLN A 387 24.49 -16.95 1.26
C GLN A 387 26.01 -16.89 1.41
N SER A 388 26.68 -16.12 0.55
CA SER A 388 28.13 -15.95 0.60
C SER A 388 28.57 -15.08 1.77
N LEU A 389 27.82 -14.01 2.06
CA LEU A 389 28.03 -13.17 3.23
C LEU A 389 27.85 -13.96 4.56
N ARG A 390 26.82 -14.82 4.63
CA ARG A 390 26.57 -15.63 5.83
C ARG A 390 27.74 -16.58 6.16
N LYS A 391 28.45 -17.09 5.14
CA LYS A 391 29.62 -17.94 5.32
C LYS A 391 30.81 -17.24 5.99
N THR A 392 30.83 -15.90 6.07
CA THR A 392 31.86 -15.15 6.79
C THR A 392 31.76 -15.29 8.32
N GLY A 393 30.62 -15.76 8.83
CA GLY A 393 30.36 -15.90 10.26
C GLY A 393 30.09 -14.55 10.98
N LYS A 394 30.10 -13.44 10.27
CA LYS A 394 29.81 -12.11 10.86
C LYS A 394 28.33 -11.95 11.18
N PRO A 395 27.97 -11.18 12.22
CA PRO A 395 26.60 -10.74 12.41
C PRO A 395 26.06 -10.07 11.15
N MET A 396 24.85 -10.44 10.72
CA MET A 396 24.29 -10.01 9.45
C MET A 396 22.88 -9.42 9.63
N VAL A 397 22.74 -8.15 9.29
CA VAL A 397 21.47 -7.45 9.19
C VAL A 397 21.04 -7.45 7.71
N VAL A 398 19.84 -7.93 7.43
CA VAL A 398 19.27 -7.89 6.07
C VAL A 398 18.12 -6.91 6.02
N ILE A 399 18.14 -6.00 5.06
CA ILE A 399 17.13 -4.97 4.82
C ILE A 399 16.55 -5.18 3.42
N TYR A 400 15.23 -5.34 3.35
CA TYR A 400 14.51 -5.37 2.08
C TYR A 400 14.00 -3.97 1.73
N ILE A 401 14.42 -3.47 0.56
CA ILE A 401 13.78 -2.36 -0.14
C ILE A 401 12.94 -3.00 -1.23
N GLU A 402 11.61 -2.88 -1.14
CA GLU A 402 10.72 -3.72 -1.95
C GLU A 402 9.34 -3.07 -2.17
N GLY A 403 8.78 -3.23 -3.36
CA GLY A 403 7.43 -2.80 -3.68
C GLY A 403 6.35 -3.86 -3.40
N ARG A 404 6.75 -5.09 -3.13
CA ARG A 404 5.88 -6.23 -2.82
C ARG A 404 6.45 -7.05 -1.67
N PRO A 405 5.63 -7.79 -0.89
CA PRO A 405 6.16 -8.67 0.15
C PRO A 405 6.89 -9.86 -0.49
N MET A 406 8.21 -9.73 -0.64
CA MET A 406 9.06 -10.79 -1.18
C MET A 406 9.21 -11.96 -0.21
N ASP A 407 9.58 -13.12 -0.73
CA ASP A 407 9.98 -14.29 0.07
C ASP A 407 11.20 -13.94 0.95
N LYS A 408 11.00 -14.03 2.24
CA LYS A 408 12.02 -13.77 3.27
C LYS A 408 12.42 -15.03 4.05
N SER A 409 11.96 -16.22 3.63
CA SER A 409 12.13 -17.47 4.39
C SER A 409 13.60 -17.75 4.69
N TRP A 410 14.49 -17.60 3.70
CA TRP A 410 15.93 -17.78 3.94
C TRP A 410 16.49 -16.74 4.91
N ALA A 411 16.15 -15.45 4.73
CA ALA A 411 16.64 -14.38 5.59
C ALA A 411 16.09 -14.51 7.02
N ALA A 412 14.82 -14.88 7.19
CA ALA A 412 14.22 -15.16 8.49
C ALA A 412 14.96 -16.27 9.25
N ALA A 413 15.41 -17.32 8.55
CA ALA A 413 16.18 -18.40 9.16
C ALA A 413 17.63 -17.98 9.47
N ASN A 414 18.30 -17.26 8.57
CA ASN A 414 19.75 -17.11 8.56
C ASN A 414 20.28 -15.72 8.98
N ALA A 415 19.52 -14.65 8.84
CA ALA A 415 19.94 -13.33 9.31
C ALA A 415 19.86 -13.19 10.83
N ASP A 416 20.69 -12.35 11.42
CA ASP A 416 20.65 -12.04 12.87
C ASP A 416 19.62 -10.93 13.12
N ALA A 417 19.46 -9.97 12.19
CA ALA A 417 18.32 -9.04 12.17
C ALA A 417 17.75 -8.92 10.76
N LEU A 418 16.44 -8.70 10.66
CA LEU A 418 15.71 -8.59 9.41
C LEU A 418 14.73 -7.43 9.47
N LEU A 419 14.78 -6.57 8.46
CA LEU A 419 13.87 -5.43 8.30
C LEU A 419 13.28 -5.40 6.89
N THR A 420 12.09 -4.82 6.78
CA THR A 420 11.57 -4.30 5.51
C THR A 420 11.33 -2.80 5.63
N ALA A 421 11.68 -2.06 4.60
CA ALA A 421 11.51 -0.61 4.55
C ALA A 421 10.68 -0.17 3.33
N TYR A 422 10.12 -1.11 2.57
CA TYR A 422 9.38 -0.83 1.33
C TYR A 422 10.13 0.16 0.43
N TYR A 423 9.46 1.19 -0.10
CA TYR A 423 10.09 2.35 -0.73
C TYR A 423 9.99 3.55 0.23
N PRO A 424 11.02 3.79 1.05
CA PRO A 424 10.91 4.68 2.20
C PRO A 424 10.99 6.18 1.86
N GLY A 425 11.13 6.53 0.59
CA GLY A 425 11.08 7.91 0.12
C GLY A 425 12.35 8.72 0.37
N GLN A 426 12.20 10.06 0.27
CA GLN A 426 13.31 11.02 0.31
C GLN A 426 14.24 10.86 1.52
N GLU A 427 13.69 10.65 2.70
CA GLU A 427 14.44 10.54 3.96
C GLU A 427 14.64 9.09 4.42
N GLY A 428 14.37 8.14 3.53
CA GLY A 428 14.40 6.71 3.84
C GLY A 428 15.73 6.22 4.41
N GLY A 429 16.85 6.67 3.84
CA GLY A 429 18.17 6.29 4.35
C GLY A 429 18.44 6.81 5.75
N THR A 430 18.01 8.03 6.07
CA THR A 430 18.07 8.58 7.43
C THR A 430 17.22 7.75 8.39
N ALA A 431 15.97 7.43 8.01
CA ALA A 431 15.05 6.65 8.84
C ALA A 431 15.57 5.23 9.12
N VAL A 432 16.09 4.55 8.09
CA VAL A 432 16.70 3.22 8.25
C VAL A 432 17.91 3.29 9.19
N ALA A 433 18.78 4.28 9.02
CA ALA A 433 19.93 4.46 9.90
C ALA A 433 19.51 4.79 11.35
N ASP A 434 18.47 5.60 11.56
CA ASP A 434 17.93 5.89 12.89
C ASP A 434 17.47 4.61 13.61
N VAL A 435 16.82 3.70 12.88
CA VAL A 435 16.45 2.39 13.41
C VAL A 435 17.69 1.55 13.67
N LEU A 436 18.62 1.42 12.72
CA LEU A 436 19.81 0.59 12.87
C LEU A 436 20.65 0.96 14.10
N PHE A 437 20.76 2.25 14.43
CA PHE A 437 21.59 2.75 15.54
C PHE A 437 20.78 3.14 16.79
N GLY A 438 19.46 2.89 16.78
CA GLY A 438 18.59 3.07 17.95
C GLY A 438 18.21 4.51 18.29
N ASP A 439 18.37 5.45 17.35
CA ASP A 439 17.87 6.83 17.48
C ASP A 439 16.34 6.87 17.34
N TYR A 440 15.76 5.88 16.67
CA TYR A 440 14.33 5.63 16.61
C TYR A 440 14.04 4.17 16.97
N ASN A 441 13.08 3.97 17.87
CA ASN A 441 12.62 2.63 18.22
C ASN A 441 11.59 2.18 17.18
N PRO A 442 11.85 1.10 16.40
CA PRO A 442 10.96 0.70 15.32
C PRO A 442 9.56 0.36 15.83
N ALA A 443 8.56 0.83 15.09
CA ALA A 443 7.15 0.62 15.39
C ALA A 443 6.31 0.37 14.13
N GLY A 444 6.95 0.08 13.01
CA GLY A 444 6.29 -0.32 11.76
C GLY A 444 5.53 -1.63 11.93
N ARG A 445 4.41 -1.77 11.24
CA ARG A 445 3.58 -2.98 11.20
C ARG A 445 3.31 -3.35 9.76
N LEU A 446 3.36 -4.65 9.45
CA LEU A 446 3.10 -5.15 8.10
C LEU A 446 1.64 -4.88 7.68
N PRO A 447 1.39 -4.14 6.60
CA PRO A 447 0.05 -3.91 6.07
C PRO A 447 -0.44 -5.07 5.19
N ILE A 448 0.41 -6.07 4.98
CA ILE A 448 0.16 -7.23 4.13
C ILE A 448 0.90 -8.45 4.68
N SER A 449 0.25 -9.59 4.68
CA SER A 449 0.85 -10.87 5.09
C SER A 449 1.98 -11.28 4.15
N VAL A 450 3.08 -11.78 4.70
CA VAL A 450 4.23 -12.28 3.94
C VAL A 450 4.13 -13.80 3.79
N ALA A 451 3.97 -14.28 2.57
CA ALA A 451 3.94 -15.70 2.31
C ALA A 451 5.31 -16.37 2.59
N ALA A 452 5.30 -17.58 3.13
CA ALA A 452 6.49 -18.41 3.23
C ALA A 452 6.84 -19.10 1.90
N ASN A 453 5.85 -19.22 1.01
CA ASN A 453 6.00 -19.78 -0.33
C ASN A 453 4.92 -19.23 -1.25
N VAL A 454 5.25 -18.97 -2.51
CA VAL A 454 4.29 -18.47 -3.51
C VAL A 454 3.08 -19.40 -3.69
N GLY A 455 3.24 -20.68 -3.47
CA GLY A 455 2.17 -21.68 -3.53
C GLY A 455 1.10 -21.54 -2.43
N GLN A 456 1.34 -20.71 -1.38
CA GLN A 456 0.33 -20.40 -0.35
C GLN A 456 -0.72 -19.39 -0.81
N LEU A 457 -0.46 -18.67 -1.91
CA LEU A 457 -1.34 -17.59 -2.35
C LEU A 457 -2.74 -18.10 -2.74
N PRO A 458 -3.79 -17.41 -2.31
CA PRO A 458 -3.81 -16.18 -1.51
C PRO A 458 -3.59 -16.45 -0.01
N VAL A 459 -2.83 -15.59 0.68
CA VAL A 459 -2.41 -15.78 2.08
C VAL A 459 -2.88 -14.67 3.04
N TYR A 460 -3.71 -13.74 2.60
CA TYR A 460 -4.21 -12.64 3.41
C TYR A 460 -4.95 -13.11 4.68
N TYR A 461 -4.88 -12.32 5.77
CA TYR A 461 -5.30 -12.73 7.11
C TYR A 461 -6.82 -12.93 7.27
N ASN A 462 -7.65 -12.12 6.59
CA ASN A 462 -9.10 -12.07 6.75
C ASN A 462 -9.85 -12.98 5.77
N LYS A 463 -9.33 -14.18 5.53
CA LYS A 463 -10.00 -15.19 4.69
C LYS A 463 -11.22 -15.79 5.37
N ARG A 464 -12.24 -16.14 4.57
CA ARG A 464 -13.35 -16.99 5.01
C ARG A 464 -12.93 -18.46 5.03
N ALA A 465 -11.94 -18.79 5.85
CA ALA A 465 -11.44 -20.14 6.00
C ALA A 465 -12.10 -20.81 7.22
N PRO A 466 -13.06 -21.72 7.02
CA PRO A 466 -13.80 -22.29 8.14
C PRO A 466 -12.92 -23.12 9.08
N LYS A 467 -11.86 -23.70 8.56
CA LYS A 467 -10.89 -24.48 9.33
C LYS A 467 -9.53 -24.42 8.65
N PRO A 468 -8.55 -23.71 9.22
CA PRO A 468 -7.18 -23.73 8.73
C PRO A 468 -6.60 -25.14 8.79
N HIS A 469 -5.90 -25.58 7.74
CA HIS A 469 -5.15 -26.83 7.70
C HIS A 469 -3.86 -26.63 6.91
N ASN A 470 -2.84 -27.38 7.28
CA ASN A 470 -1.53 -27.30 6.63
C ASN A 470 -1.56 -27.94 5.25
N TYR A 471 -0.63 -27.52 4.41
CA TYR A 471 -0.24 -28.27 3.21
C TYR A 471 0.52 -29.54 3.62
N VAL A 472 0.70 -30.50 2.71
CA VAL A 472 1.43 -31.74 3.00
C VAL A 472 2.87 -31.44 3.43
N GLU A 473 3.51 -30.49 2.77
CA GLU A 473 4.93 -30.19 2.94
C GLU A 473 5.22 -28.96 3.82
N MET A 474 4.19 -28.17 4.20
CA MET A 474 4.43 -26.94 4.95
C MET A 474 3.19 -26.46 5.72
N SER A 475 3.43 -25.58 6.69
CA SER A 475 2.36 -24.84 7.39
C SER A 475 1.58 -23.95 6.44
N ALA A 476 0.26 -23.81 6.66
CA ALA A 476 -0.59 -22.85 5.98
C ALA A 476 -0.44 -21.41 6.53
N ALA A 477 0.21 -21.23 7.70
CA ALA A 477 0.47 -19.92 8.26
C ALA A 477 1.41 -19.10 7.37
N PRO A 478 1.21 -17.78 7.26
CA PRO A 478 2.19 -16.92 6.60
C PRO A 478 3.52 -16.94 7.33
N LEU A 479 4.59 -16.53 6.66
CA LEU A 479 5.90 -16.34 7.30
C LEU A 479 5.83 -15.20 8.34
N TYR A 480 5.16 -14.12 7.98
CA TYR A 480 4.81 -13.01 8.89
C TYR A 480 3.36 -12.61 8.66
N ALA A 481 2.62 -12.48 9.73
CA ALA A 481 1.20 -12.15 9.70
C ALA A 481 0.95 -10.65 9.46
N PHE A 482 -0.25 -10.30 9.01
CA PHE A 482 -0.73 -8.93 8.97
C PHE A 482 -0.62 -8.26 10.37
N GLY A 483 -0.16 -7.03 10.40
CA GLY A 483 0.05 -6.27 11.63
C GLY A 483 1.34 -6.59 12.38
N TYR A 484 2.11 -7.60 11.96
CA TYR A 484 3.35 -7.99 12.62
C TYR A 484 4.45 -6.92 12.51
N GLY A 485 5.20 -6.76 13.58
CA GLY A 485 6.41 -5.92 13.66
C GLY A 485 6.95 -5.91 15.07
N LEU A 486 8.27 -5.87 15.21
CA LEU A 486 8.98 -5.85 16.50
C LEU A 486 9.35 -4.41 16.90
N SER A 487 9.62 -4.24 18.18
CA SER A 487 10.16 -3.02 18.79
C SER A 487 11.40 -3.36 19.60
N TYR A 488 12.22 -2.36 19.93
CA TYR A 488 13.31 -2.49 20.91
C TYR A 488 12.81 -2.47 22.36
N THR A 489 11.50 -2.29 22.56
CA THR A 489 10.84 -2.42 23.86
C THR A 489 9.74 -3.49 23.80
N GLN A 490 9.05 -3.74 24.89
CA GLN A 490 7.98 -4.73 24.98
C GLN A 490 6.73 -4.11 25.55
N PHE A 491 5.57 -4.54 25.05
CA PHE A 491 4.26 -4.08 25.50
C PHE A 491 3.44 -5.23 26.05
N ALA A 492 2.76 -4.98 27.16
CA ALA A 492 1.83 -5.91 27.79
C ALA A 492 0.42 -5.35 27.73
N TYR A 493 -0.53 -6.18 27.35
CA TYR A 493 -1.94 -5.85 27.25
C TYR A 493 -2.70 -6.44 28.45
N SER A 494 -3.64 -5.68 29.04
CA SER A 494 -4.42 -6.10 30.22
C SER A 494 -5.75 -5.38 30.33
N ASN A 495 -6.59 -5.79 31.30
CA ASN A 495 -7.80 -5.10 31.74
C ASN A 495 -8.84 -4.87 30.61
N LEU A 496 -9.06 -5.88 29.74
CA LEU A 496 -10.11 -5.82 28.74
C LEU A 496 -11.49 -5.71 29.41
N ALA A 497 -12.26 -4.70 29.01
CA ALA A 497 -13.65 -4.54 29.41
C ALA A 497 -14.50 -4.13 28.20
N ILE A 498 -15.68 -4.71 28.08
CA ILE A 498 -16.64 -4.45 27.02
C ILE A 498 -17.94 -3.97 27.68
N ALA A 499 -18.47 -2.84 27.24
CA ALA A 499 -19.68 -2.26 27.80
C ALA A 499 -20.54 -1.59 26.71
N LYS A 500 -21.86 -1.67 26.85
CA LYS A 500 -22.79 -0.94 25.96
C LYS A 500 -22.67 0.57 26.22
N LYS A 501 -22.62 1.36 25.16
CA LYS A 501 -22.47 2.83 25.19
C LYS A 501 -23.44 3.45 24.18
N GLY A 502 -24.67 3.69 24.60
CA GLY A 502 -25.75 4.09 23.69
C GLY A 502 -26.06 2.99 22.68
N ASP A 503 -26.04 3.32 21.40
CA ASP A 503 -26.24 2.38 20.28
C ASP A 503 -24.93 1.70 19.81
N ALA A 504 -23.85 1.91 20.54
CA ALA A 504 -22.52 1.37 20.24
C ALA A 504 -22.00 0.58 21.44
N TYR A 505 -20.80 0.01 21.29
CA TYR A 505 -20.08 -0.69 22.34
C TYR A 505 -18.70 -0.10 22.55
N SER A 506 -18.35 0.14 23.82
CA SER A 506 -17.02 0.57 24.23
C SER A 506 -16.19 -0.65 24.58
N VAL A 507 -15.02 -0.78 23.96
CA VAL A 507 -14.01 -1.80 24.27
C VAL A 507 -12.81 -1.06 24.86
N THR A 508 -12.55 -1.24 26.14
CA THR A 508 -11.44 -0.60 26.84
C THR A 508 -10.41 -1.63 27.29
N PHE A 509 -9.15 -1.24 27.27
CA PHE A 509 -8.02 -2.06 27.74
C PHE A 509 -6.81 -1.18 28.05
N ASP A 510 -5.83 -1.76 28.72
CA ASP A 510 -4.57 -1.08 29.03
C ASP A 510 -3.43 -1.66 28.20
N VAL A 511 -2.52 -0.78 27.73
CA VAL A 511 -1.24 -1.14 27.11
C VAL A 511 -0.13 -0.55 27.95
N LYS A 512 0.75 -1.39 28.47
CA LYS A 512 1.89 -0.98 29.29
C LYS A 512 3.20 -1.25 28.57
N ASN A 513 4.09 -0.28 28.54
CA ASN A 513 5.47 -0.49 28.14
C ASN A 513 6.24 -1.14 29.31
N VAL A 514 6.57 -2.42 29.16
CA VAL A 514 7.27 -3.23 30.17
C VAL A 514 8.76 -3.39 29.89
N GLY A 515 9.24 -2.80 28.79
CA GLY A 515 10.65 -2.83 28.43
C GLY A 515 11.44 -1.63 28.96
N GLU A 516 12.65 -1.43 28.40
CA GLU A 516 13.65 -0.50 28.94
C GLU A 516 13.76 0.82 28.15
N ARG A 517 12.92 1.03 27.13
CA ARG A 517 12.94 2.21 26.24
C ARG A 517 11.54 2.74 26.01
N ASP A 518 11.44 4.03 25.76
CA ASP A 518 10.22 4.61 25.19
C ASP A 518 9.95 3.99 23.81
N GLY A 519 8.69 3.84 23.46
CA GLY A 519 8.34 3.23 22.18
C GLY A 519 6.91 3.54 21.74
N GLU A 520 6.62 3.16 20.52
CA GLU A 520 5.26 3.23 19.98
C GLU A 520 4.72 1.81 19.78
N GLU A 521 3.46 1.62 20.16
CA GLU A 521 2.70 0.40 19.89
C GLU A 521 1.52 0.70 18.98
N VAL A 522 1.20 -0.23 18.08
CA VAL A 522 -0.03 -0.16 17.29
C VAL A 522 -1.01 -1.18 17.83
N ALA A 523 -1.90 -0.72 18.71
CA ALA A 523 -2.97 -1.54 19.24
C ALA A 523 -4.02 -1.80 18.17
N GLN A 524 -4.40 -3.07 17.99
CA GLN A 524 -5.31 -3.54 16.95
C GLN A 524 -6.46 -4.31 17.60
N LEU A 525 -7.71 -4.00 17.19
CA LEU A 525 -8.91 -4.70 17.62
C LEU A 525 -9.52 -5.45 16.45
N TYR A 526 -9.70 -6.74 16.64
CA TYR A 526 -10.33 -7.66 15.69
C TYR A 526 -11.63 -8.22 16.24
N ILE A 527 -12.53 -8.56 15.34
CA ILE A 527 -13.76 -9.29 15.69
C ILE A 527 -13.88 -10.58 14.89
N HIS A 528 -14.65 -11.51 15.44
CA HIS A 528 -15.21 -12.68 14.76
C HIS A 528 -16.66 -12.87 15.18
N ASP A 529 -17.56 -12.89 14.23
CA ASP A 529 -18.95 -13.27 14.43
C ASP A 529 -19.02 -14.79 14.56
N GLN A 530 -19.36 -15.29 15.76
CA GLN A 530 -19.32 -16.72 16.06
C GLN A 530 -20.32 -17.53 15.24
N VAL A 531 -21.49 -16.94 14.97
CA VAL A 531 -22.57 -17.60 14.21
C VAL A 531 -23.29 -16.58 13.35
N ALA A 532 -22.95 -16.53 12.08
CA ALA A 532 -23.56 -15.65 11.09
C ALA A 532 -24.41 -16.42 10.07
N SER A 533 -25.37 -15.77 9.43
CA SER A 533 -26.20 -16.34 8.37
C SER A 533 -25.41 -16.72 7.10
N VAL A 534 -24.18 -16.18 6.96
CA VAL A 534 -23.23 -16.47 5.90
C VAL A 534 -21.81 -16.58 6.47
N SER A 535 -20.96 -17.37 5.82
CA SER A 535 -19.57 -17.54 6.28
C SER A 535 -18.83 -16.20 6.37
N GLN A 536 -18.23 -15.94 7.54
CA GLN A 536 -17.46 -14.74 7.83
C GLN A 536 -15.96 -15.08 8.02
N PRO A 537 -15.04 -14.11 7.83
CA PRO A 537 -13.65 -14.27 8.22
C PRO A 537 -13.52 -14.56 9.73
N LEU A 538 -12.54 -15.41 10.09
CA LEU A 538 -12.23 -15.69 11.50
C LEU A 538 -11.59 -14.48 12.23
N LEU A 539 -11.06 -13.54 11.48
CA LEU A 539 -10.49 -12.30 11.98
C LEU A 539 -10.83 -11.15 11.04
N GLN A 540 -11.35 -10.06 11.59
CA GLN A 540 -11.61 -8.82 10.86
C GLN A 540 -11.11 -7.66 11.71
N LEU A 541 -10.10 -6.92 11.23
CA LEU A 541 -9.68 -5.67 11.86
C LEU A 541 -10.86 -4.68 11.83
N LYS A 542 -11.13 -4.03 12.96
CA LYS A 542 -12.16 -2.98 13.04
C LYS A 542 -11.60 -1.65 13.51
N LYS A 543 -10.64 -1.68 14.44
CA LYS A 543 -10.01 -0.46 14.98
C LYS A 543 -8.52 -0.68 15.17
N PHE A 544 -7.75 0.39 15.04
CA PHE A 544 -6.35 0.43 15.40
C PHE A 544 -5.96 1.84 15.84
N ASP A 545 -4.93 1.94 16.67
CA ASP A 545 -4.36 3.22 17.08
C ASP A 545 -2.86 3.07 17.35
N ARG A 546 -2.09 4.11 17.02
CA ARG A 546 -0.66 4.20 17.32
C ARG A 546 -0.45 5.00 18.59
N LEU A 547 0.09 4.36 19.61
CA LEU A 547 0.25 4.85 20.95
C LEU A 547 1.73 5.10 21.26
N SER A 548 2.11 6.33 21.60
CA SER A 548 3.42 6.61 22.18
C SER A 548 3.36 6.35 23.67
N ILE A 549 4.20 5.42 24.16
CA ILE A 549 4.19 4.95 25.57
C ILE A 549 5.60 5.00 26.11
N ALA A 550 5.84 5.86 27.11
CA ALA A 550 7.12 5.95 27.77
C ALA A 550 7.45 4.67 28.55
N LYS A 551 8.74 4.41 28.81
CA LYS A 551 9.19 3.30 29.66
C LYS A 551 8.43 3.26 30.99
N GLY A 552 7.79 2.12 31.27
CA GLY A 552 7.02 1.88 32.51
C GLY A 552 5.61 2.49 32.50
N GLU A 553 5.27 3.33 31.51
CA GLU A 553 3.95 3.96 31.39
C GLU A 553 2.90 2.95 30.98
N THR A 554 1.67 3.18 31.43
CA THR A 554 0.46 2.48 31.00
C THR A 554 -0.49 3.46 30.33
N ARG A 555 -0.96 3.14 29.13
CA ARG A 555 -1.99 3.88 28.41
C ARG A 555 -3.29 3.09 28.42
N LYS A 556 -4.37 3.75 28.82
CA LYS A 556 -5.73 3.23 28.65
C LYS A 556 -6.22 3.58 27.24
N VAL A 557 -6.73 2.58 26.54
CA VAL A 557 -7.28 2.70 25.18
C VAL A 557 -8.78 2.43 25.24
N GLU A 558 -9.54 3.19 24.45
CA GLU A 558 -10.96 2.94 24.23
C GLU A 558 -11.22 2.91 22.72
N PHE A 559 -11.78 1.81 22.24
CA PHE A 559 -12.31 1.69 20.89
C PHE A 559 -13.83 1.62 20.93
N ILE A 560 -14.50 2.31 20.00
CA ILE A 560 -15.95 2.27 19.87
C ILE A 560 -16.31 1.41 18.66
N LEU A 561 -17.05 0.34 18.91
CA LEU A 561 -17.67 -0.50 17.88
C LEU A 561 -19.10 -0.04 17.65
N THR A 562 -19.37 0.39 16.43
CA THR A 562 -20.70 0.82 15.97
C THR A 562 -21.43 -0.33 15.30
N ALA A 563 -22.70 -0.15 14.98
CA ALA A 563 -23.45 -1.10 14.17
C ALA A 563 -22.78 -1.41 12.83
N GLU A 564 -22.14 -0.41 12.20
CA GLU A 564 -21.39 -0.60 10.96
C GLU A 564 -20.19 -1.56 11.13
N ASP A 565 -19.50 -1.50 12.27
CA ASP A 565 -18.38 -2.40 12.57
C ASP A 565 -18.82 -3.86 12.76
N LEU A 566 -20.06 -4.08 13.24
CA LEU A 566 -20.62 -5.40 13.53
C LEU A 566 -21.46 -5.95 12.36
N ALA A 567 -21.77 -5.11 11.36
CA ALA A 567 -22.60 -5.50 10.24
C ALA A 567 -21.90 -6.50 9.30
N ILE A 568 -22.71 -7.40 8.78
CA ILE A 568 -22.35 -8.34 7.71
C ILE A 568 -23.23 -8.08 6.46
N ILE A 569 -22.82 -8.61 5.32
CA ILE A 569 -23.68 -8.70 4.14
C ILE A 569 -24.38 -10.06 4.16
N ASP A 570 -25.68 -10.04 4.38
CA ASP A 570 -26.52 -11.24 4.54
C ASP A 570 -26.75 -12.01 3.22
N ARG A 571 -27.60 -13.02 3.24
CA ARG A 571 -27.95 -13.83 2.06
C ARG A 571 -28.67 -13.02 0.96
N ASN A 572 -29.28 -11.89 1.32
CA ASN A 572 -30.03 -11.02 0.42
C ASN A 572 -29.21 -9.80 -0.04
N MET A 573 -27.89 -9.82 0.17
CA MET A 573 -26.95 -8.72 -0.13
C MET A 573 -27.28 -7.41 0.61
N LYS A 574 -27.86 -7.51 1.82
CA LYS A 574 -28.14 -6.37 2.68
C LYS A 574 -27.15 -6.30 3.82
N SER A 575 -26.75 -5.08 4.18
CA SER A 575 -25.95 -4.82 5.37
C SER A 575 -26.87 -4.91 6.60
N VAL A 576 -26.60 -5.86 7.48
CA VAL A 576 -27.39 -6.13 8.70
C VAL A 576 -26.46 -6.44 9.87
N VAL A 577 -26.89 -6.10 11.08
CA VAL A 577 -26.31 -6.62 12.32
C VAL A 577 -27.20 -7.77 12.78
N GLU A 578 -26.62 -8.96 12.89
CA GLU A 578 -27.35 -10.14 13.37
C GLU A 578 -27.21 -10.25 14.90
N PRO A 579 -28.25 -10.66 15.64
CA PRO A 579 -28.11 -10.97 17.05
C PRO A 579 -27.19 -12.17 17.26
N GLY A 580 -26.34 -12.12 18.27
CA GLY A 580 -25.42 -13.21 18.56
C GLY A 580 -24.16 -12.76 19.30
N ASP A 581 -23.24 -13.67 19.43
CA ASP A 581 -21.98 -13.46 20.14
C ASP A 581 -20.84 -13.18 19.15
N PHE A 582 -20.07 -12.14 19.46
CA PHE A 582 -18.87 -11.74 18.74
C PHE A 582 -17.65 -11.93 19.62
N ASP A 583 -16.65 -12.65 19.15
CA ASP A 583 -15.33 -12.64 19.76
C ASP A 583 -14.69 -11.26 19.53
N ILE A 584 -14.24 -10.64 20.61
CA ILE A 584 -13.47 -9.40 20.61
C ILE A 584 -12.03 -9.76 20.97
N MET A 585 -11.10 -9.45 20.08
CA MET A 585 -9.70 -9.82 20.22
C MET A 585 -8.83 -8.59 20.06
N VAL A 586 -7.89 -8.38 20.99
CA VAL A 586 -7.01 -7.19 20.99
C VAL A 586 -5.56 -7.60 21.15
N GLY A 587 -4.69 -6.97 20.37
CA GLY A 587 -3.25 -7.19 20.44
C GLY A 587 -2.44 -6.35 19.46
N GLY A 588 -1.21 -6.77 19.20
CA GLY A 588 -0.26 -6.05 18.33
C GLY A 588 -0.21 -6.52 16.88
N SER A 589 -0.82 -7.68 16.56
CA SER A 589 -0.89 -8.26 15.21
C SER A 589 -1.97 -9.31 15.12
N SER A 590 -2.35 -9.71 13.91
CA SER A 590 -3.41 -10.72 13.68
C SER A 590 -3.08 -12.11 14.24
N ASP A 591 -1.83 -12.41 14.51
CA ASP A 591 -1.35 -13.66 15.14
C ASP A 591 -0.96 -13.51 16.63
N ASN A 592 -0.99 -12.30 17.17
CA ASN A 592 -0.67 -12.02 18.58
C ASN A 592 -1.79 -11.18 19.22
N LEU A 593 -2.82 -11.87 19.72
CA LEU A 593 -4.04 -11.31 20.29
C LEU A 593 -4.21 -11.81 21.75
N PRO A 594 -3.45 -11.24 22.70
CA PRO A 594 -3.44 -11.70 24.09
C PRO A 594 -4.73 -11.43 24.85
N LEU A 595 -5.51 -10.42 24.46
CA LEU A 595 -6.80 -10.15 25.08
C LEU A 595 -7.96 -10.71 24.25
N ARG A 596 -8.86 -11.41 24.93
CA ARG A 596 -10.07 -11.98 24.32
C ARG A 596 -11.27 -11.77 25.23
N GLY A 597 -12.39 -11.43 24.65
CA GLY A 597 -13.69 -11.27 25.32
C GLY A 597 -14.82 -11.57 24.35
N VAL A 598 -16.03 -11.64 24.87
CA VAL A 598 -17.24 -11.84 24.07
C VAL A 598 -18.14 -10.62 24.21
N LEU A 599 -18.66 -10.16 23.09
CA LEU A 599 -19.70 -9.14 22.98
C LEU A 599 -20.97 -9.81 22.51
N THR A 600 -22.03 -9.74 23.31
CA THR A 600 -23.37 -10.22 22.89
C THR A 600 -24.19 -9.06 22.34
N VAL A 601 -24.69 -9.21 21.12
CA VAL A 601 -25.63 -8.30 20.46
C VAL A 601 -27.05 -8.92 20.56
N GLU A 602 -27.98 -8.14 21.10
CA GLU A 602 -29.40 -8.55 21.29
C GLU A 602 -30.26 -8.29 20.05
#